data_04034c0dfe1271a24aa3394fcd2146b7
#
_entry.id   04034c0dfe1271a24aa3394fcd2146b7
#
_cell.length_a   1.000
_cell.length_b   1.000
_cell.length_c   1.000
_cell.angle_alpha   90.00
_cell.angle_beta   90.00
_cell.angle_gamma   90.00
#
_symmetry.space_group_name_H-M   'P 1'
#
loop_
_entity.id
_entity.type
_entity.pdbx_description
1 polymer ?
#
loop_
_entity_poly.entity_id
_entity_poly.type
_entity_poly.pdbx_seq_one_letter_code
_entity_poly.pdbx_strand_id
1 'polypeptide(L)'
;MTIEYATQYRTRSLIPPEPGKPYFIEKGMGDRAHLFGDLVTIYAGGEQTENTFNFFTCEGPRGDIIPAHSHADTHEVFYVTQGAVRLFVEDLAGEQYEKLLTSGDFGFVPKNCPHAYRMERHHTQIVGVAAGPGGTFERFFERLGTPTDELTLPAQPFVPEPAKFATVPRENDVRFLPGHEWRTGS
;
A
#
# COMPACT_ATOMS: atom_id res chain seq x y z
N MET A 1 30.64 -14.07 7.28
CA MET A 1 30.56 -12.64 6.90
C MET A 1 29.23 -12.25 6.25
N THR A 2 28.49 -13.19 5.68
CA THR A 2 27.22 -12.91 4.97
C THR A 2 26.01 -12.69 5.91
N ILE A 3 26.02 -13.24 7.12
CA ILE A 3 24.89 -13.19 8.05
C ILE A 3 24.79 -11.83 8.77
N GLU A 4 25.92 -11.21 9.11
CA GLU A 4 25.92 -9.88 9.73
C GLU A 4 25.48 -8.77 8.78
N TYR A 5 25.78 -8.90 7.49
CA TYR A 5 25.32 -7.95 6.49
C TYR A 5 23.80 -8.00 6.31
N ALA A 6 23.21 -9.17 6.23
CA ALA A 6 21.77 -9.34 6.09
C ALA A 6 21.00 -8.80 7.30
N THR A 7 21.54 -8.94 8.50
CA THR A 7 20.90 -8.46 9.74
C THR A 7 20.98 -6.93 9.87
N GLN A 8 22.06 -6.30 9.40
CA GLN A 8 22.20 -4.85 9.40
C GLN A 8 21.30 -4.16 8.37
N TYR A 9 21.06 -4.77 7.21
CA TYR A 9 20.15 -4.21 6.21
C TYR A 9 18.68 -4.30 6.63
N ARG A 10 18.28 -5.33 7.35
CA ARG A 10 16.89 -5.55 7.79
C ARG A 10 16.40 -4.57 8.86
N THR A 11 17.30 -3.85 9.52
CA THR A 11 16.96 -2.93 10.60
C THR A 11 17.16 -1.46 10.25
N ARG A 12 17.63 -1.17 9.03
CA ARG A 12 17.92 0.20 8.59
C ARG A 12 17.05 0.55 7.39
N SER A 13 16.26 1.60 7.54
CA SER A 13 15.57 2.22 6.40
C SER A 13 16.60 2.60 5.33
N LEU A 14 16.30 2.26 4.08
CA LEU A 14 17.10 2.67 2.92
C LEU A 14 16.73 4.09 2.48
N ILE A 15 15.67 4.64 3.03
CA ILE A 15 15.21 6.00 2.78
C ILE A 15 15.93 6.93 3.74
N PRO A 16 16.62 7.98 3.27
CA PRO A 16 17.28 8.93 4.13
C PRO A 16 16.26 9.65 5.05
N PRO A 17 16.48 9.69 6.37
CA PRO A 17 15.53 10.30 7.30
C PRO A 17 15.60 11.84 7.34
N GLU A 18 16.42 12.47 6.52
CA GLU A 18 16.68 13.91 6.58
C GLU A 18 15.73 14.70 5.67
N PRO A 19 14.75 15.45 6.22
CA PRO A 19 13.91 16.34 5.44
C PRO A 19 14.74 17.41 4.70
N GLY A 20 14.26 17.81 3.51
CA GLY A 20 14.89 18.87 2.73
C GLY A 20 16.15 18.47 1.96
N LYS A 21 16.58 17.21 2.04
CA LYS A 21 17.66 16.69 1.20
C LYS A 21 17.12 15.88 0.03
N PRO A 22 17.51 16.17 -1.22
CA PRO A 22 17.19 15.33 -2.35
C PRO A 22 17.92 13.99 -2.24
N TYR A 23 17.25 12.91 -2.65
CA TYR A 23 17.83 11.58 -2.74
C TYR A 23 17.34 10.86 -4.00
N PHE A 24 18.06 9.82 -4.39
CA PHE A 24 17.74 8.99 -5.54
C PHE A 24 17.76 7.54 -5.08
N ILE A 25 16.72 6.80 -5.46
CA ILE A 25 16.58 5.37 -5.16
C ILE A 25 16.63 4.61 -6.48
N GLU A 26 17.63 3.74 -6.62
CA GLU A 26 17.75 2.86 -7.78
C GLU A 26 16.72 1.74 -7.74
N LYS A 27 16.44 1.15 -8.90
CA LYS A 27 15.53 0.00 -9.00
C LYS A 27 15.94 -1.13 -8.05
N GLY A 28 14.98 -1.60 -7.27
CA GLY A 28 15.22 -2.64 -6.27
C GLY A 28 15.72 -2.13 -4.91
N MET A 29 15.88 -0.81 -4.78
CA MET A 29 16.13 -0.15 -3.49
C MET A 29 14.82 0.41 -2.96
N GLY A 30 14.82 0.91 -1.72
CA GLY A 30 13.62 1.35 -1.01
C GLY A 30 13.28 0.38 0.11
N ASP A 31 12.45 0.84 1.06
CA ASP A 31 12.04 0.01 2.19
C ASP A 31 10.91 -0.91 1.76
N ARG A 32 11.07 -2.20 2.01
CA ARG A 32 10.12 -3.21 1.55
C ARG A 32 9.51 -4.00 2.68
N ALA A 33 8.25 -4.38 2.45
CA ALA A 33 7.53 -5.28 3.34
C ALA A 33 6.68 -6.27 2.52
N HIS A 34 6.60 -7.50 3.00
CA HIS A 34 5.56 -8.42 2.59
C HIS A 34 4.32 -8.21 3.48
N LEU A 35 3.18 -8.01 2.85
CA LEU A 35 1.89 -7.90 3.53
C LEU A 35 0.84 -8.69 2.74
N PHE A 36 0.24 -9.69 3.34
CA PHE A 36 -0.59 -10.68 2.66
C PHE A 36 0.16 -11.33 1.48
N GLY A 37 -0.38 -11.29 0.28
CA GLY A 37 0.28 -11.76 -0.94
C GLY A 37 1.17 -10.74 -1.62
N ASP A 38 1.23 -9.51 -1.10
CA ASP A 38 1.84 -8.37 -1.77
C ASP A 38 3.28 -8.09 -1.34
N LEU A 39 4.03 -7.53 -2.27
CA LEU A 39 5.30 -6.84 -2.03
C LEU A 39 5.06 -5.33 -2.12
N VAL A 40 5.17 -4.66 -1.00
CA VAL A 40 5.12 -3.20 -0.93
C VAL A 40 6.54 -2.64 -0.90
N THR A 41 6.82 -1.61 -1.70
CA THR A 41 8.08 -0.87 -1.66
C THR A 41 7.80 0.61 -1.44
N ILE A 42 8.29 1.14 -0.33
CA ILE A 42 8.16 2.56 0.04
C ILE A 42 9.38 3.31 -0.50
N TYR A 43 9.14 4.43 -1.14
CA TYR A 43 10.17 5.32 -1.70
C TYR A 43 10.22 6.68 -1.02
N ALA A 44 9.11 7.15 -0.47
CA ALA A 44 9.05 8.34 0.35
C ALA A 44 7.95 8.19 1.39
N GLY A 45 8.27 8.46 2.62
CA GLY A 45 7.35 8.45 3.75
C GLY A 45 7.12 9.85 4.32
N GLY A 46 6.37 9.92 5.41
CA GLY A 46 6.02 11.16 6.06
C GLY A 46 7.22 11.98 6.53
N GLU A 47 8.31 11.34 6.95
CA GLU A 47 9.52 12.04 7.39
C GLU A 47 10.16 12.86 6.27
N GLN A 48 10.19 12.35 5.03
CA GLN A 48 10.78 13.03 3.89
C GLN A 48 9.86 14.11 3.32
N THR A 49 8.55 13.90 3.44
CA THR A 49 7.51 14.73 2.80
C THR A 49 6.84 15.71 3.77
N GLU A 50 7.35 15.85 4.99
CA GLU A 50 6.73 16.65 6.04
C GLU A 50 5.26 16.26 6.30
N ASN A 51 5.00 14.95 6.26
CA ASN A 51 3.66 14.33 6.39
C ASN A 51 2.65 14.81 5.34
N THR A 52 3.11 15.20 4.16
CA THR A 52 2.22 15.65 3.07
C THR A 52 1.70 14.50 2.24
N PHE A 53 2.58 13.54 1.91
CA PHE A 53 2.20 12.34 1.15
C PHE A 53 3.19 11.20 1.41
N ASN A 54 2.77 10.00 1.02
CA ASN A 54 3.63 8.83 0.89
C ASN A 54 3.63 8.37 -0.56
N PHE A 55 4.77 7.87 -1.03
CA PHE A 55 4.92 7.31 -2.37
C PHE A 55 5.45 5.89 -2.26
N PHE A 56 4.72 4.95 -2.84
CA PHE A 56 5.05 3.52 -2.76
C PHE A 56 4.61 2.79 -4.04
N THR A 57 5.11 1.57 -4.20
CA THR A 57 4.53 0.59 -5.13
C THR A 57 3.99 -0.60 -4.35
N CYS A 58 2.93 -1.19 -4.87
CA CYS A 58 2.40 -2.46 -4.41
C CYS A 58 2.34 -3.41 -5.60
N GLU A 59 2.99 -4.55 -5.48
CA GLU A 59 2.95 -5.63 -6.46
C GLU A 59 2.26 -6.84 -5.83
N GLY A 60 1.26 -7.42 -6.53
CA GLY A 60 0.48 -8.52 -6.00
C GLY A 60 0.21 -9.63 -7.01
N PRO A 61 -0.12 -10.85 -6.51
CA PRO A 61 -0.52 -11.96 -7.33
C PRO A 61 -1.96 -11.82 -7.80
N ARG A 62 -2.32 -12.52 -8.87
CA ARG A 62 -3.71 -12.59 -9.30
C ARG A 62 -4.61 -13.14 -8.19
N GLY A 63 -5.73 -12.44 -7.96
CA GLY A 63 -6.74 -12.82 -6.98
C GLY A 63 -6.50 -12.25 -5.58
N ASP A 64 -5.37 -11.59 -5.34
CA ASP A 64 -5.17 -10.89 -4.07
C ASP A 64 -6.16 -9.74 -3.93
N ILE A 65 -6.75 -9.61 -2.75
CA ILE A 65 -7.81 -8.66 -2.46
C ILE A 65 -7.44 -7.87 -1.23
N ILE A 66 -7.45 -6.55 -1.36
CA ILE A 66 -7.48 -5.66 -0.21
C ILE A 66 -8.95 -5.37 0.13
N PRO A 67 -9.41 -5.79 1.33
CA PRO A 67 -10.80 -5.67 1.73
C PRO A 67 -11.29 -4.22 1.78
N ALA A 68 -12.61 -4.03 1.81
CA ALA A 68 -13.22 -2.72 1.95
C ALA A 68 -12.67 -1.97 3.16
N HIS A 69 -12.19 -0.77 2.94
CA HIS A 69 -11.65 0.13 3.96
C HIS A 69 -11.83 1.59 3.56
N SER A 70 -11.56 2.49 4.47
CA SER A 70 -11.57 3.93 4.22
C SER A 70 -10.48 4.63 5.04
N HIS A 71 -10.13 5.84 4.63
CA HIS A 71 -9.19 6.73 5.30
C HIS A 71 -9.90 8.02 5.69
N ALA A 72 -9.76 8.47 6.94
CA ALA A 72 -10.41 9.70 7.41
C ALA A 72 -9.70 10.96 6.88
N ASP A 73 -8.40 10.91 6.77
CA ASP A 73 -7.55 12.07 6.47
C ASP A 73 -6.71 11.90 5.20
N THR A 74 -6.72 10.72 4.58
CA THR A 74 -5.87 10.39 3.44
C THR A 74 -6.69 10.24 2.16
N HIS A 75 -6.23 10.92 1.08
CA HIS A 75 -6.62 10.64 -0.30
C HIS A 75 -5.68 9.60 -0.88
N GLU A 76 -6.18 8.73 -1.74
CA GLU A 76 -5.36 7.70 -2.38
C GLU A 76 -5.38 7.77 -3.90
N VAL A 77 -4.22 7.52 -4.48
CA VAL A 77 -4.02 7.42 -5.94
C VAL A 77 -3.62 6.00 -6.28
N PHE A 78 -4.21 5.48 -7.34
CA PHE A 78 -3.89 4.20 -7.96
C PHE A 78 -3.45 4.44 -9.40
N TYR A 79 -2.18 4.24 -9.71
CA TYR A 79 -1.69 4.27 -11.08
C TYR A 79 -1.14 2.90 -11.45
N VAL A 80 -1.77 2.23 -12.39
CA VAL A 80 -1.36 0.88 -12.79
C VAL A 80 -0.16 0.96 -13.72
N THR A 81 0.97 0.42 -13.30
CA THR A 81 2.19 0.35 -14.13
C THR A 81 2.28 -0.96 -14.90
N GLN A 82 1.75 -2.05 -14.31
CA GLN A 82 1.76 -3.38 -14.92
C GLN A 82 0.53 -4.16 -14.51
N GLY A 83 0.03 -4.99 -15.43
CA GLY A 83 -1.09 -5.90 -15.15
C GLY A 83 -2.47 -5.24 -15.20
N ALA A 84 -3.32 -5.59 -14.24
CA ALA A 84 -4.67 -5.05 -14.13
C ALA A 84 -5.18 -5.14 -12.69
N VAL A 85 -5.85 -4.10 -12.25
CA VAL A 85 -6.50 -3.99 -10.94
C VAL A 85 -7.98 -3.69 -11.12
N ARG A 86 -8.83 -4.34 -10.35
CA ARG A 86 -10.25 -3.98 -10.25
C ARG A 86 -10.43 -3.15 -9.00
N LEU A 87 -10.75 -1.90 -9.19
CA LEU A 87 -10.96 -0.92 -8.12
C LEU A 87 -12.47 -0.75 -7.89
N PHE A 88 -12.87 -0.81 -6.63
CA PHE A 88 -14.22 -0.56 -6.14
C PHE A 88 -14.18 0.67 -5.24
N VAL A 89 -15.07 1.61 -5.45
CA VAL A 89 -15.16 2.86 -4.66
C VAL A 89 -16.63 3.17 -4.40
N GLU A 90 -16.94 3.58 -3.18
CA GLU A 90 -18.22 4.21 -2.84
C GLU A 90 -17.98 5.68 -2.52
N ASP A 91 -18.69 6.58 -3.16
CA ASP A 91 -18.58 8.01 -2.89
C ASP A 91 -19.33 8.43 -1.61
N LEU A 92 -19.21 9.69 -1.23
CA LEU A 92 -19.86 10.23 -0.03
C LEU A 92 -21.40 10.30 -0.15
N ALA A 93 -21.96 10.13 -1.34
CA ALA A 93 -23.39 10.03 -1.58
C ALA A 93 -23.90 8.58 -1.54
N GLY A 94 -23.00 7.59 -1.39
CA GLY A 94 -23.32 6.16 -1.37
C GLY A 94 -23.48 5.56 -2.75
N GLU A 95 -23.03 6.25 -3.80
CA GLU A 95 -22.95 5.69 -5.15
C GLU A 95 -21.68 4.86 -5.29
N GLN A 96 -21.85 3.64 -5.83
CA GLN A 96 -20.75 2.69 -5.98
C GLN A 96 -20.26 2.62 -7.43
N TYR A 97 -18.96 2.60 -7.57
CA TYR A 97 -18.23 2.54 -8.83
C TYR A 97 -17.34 1.31 -8.84
N GLU A 98 -17.33 0.60 -9.96
CA GLU A 98 -16.40 -0.49 -10.22
C GLU A 98 -15.67 -0.20 -11.53
N LYS A 99 -14.34 -0.30 -11.52
CA LYS A 99 -13.54 -0.10 -12.72
C LYS A 99 -12.38 -1.09 -12.79
N LEU A 100 -12.25 -1.74 -13.94
CA LEU A 100 -11.04 -2.45 -14.29
C LEU A 100 -10.02 -1.41 -14.83
N LEU A 101 -8.92 -1.25 -14.11
CA LEU A 101 -7.79 -0.42 -14.49
C LEU A 101 -6.68 -1.32 -15.05
N THR A 102 -6.08 -0.91 -16.15
CA THR A 102 -4.95 -1.59 -16.81
C THR A 102 -3.74 -0.66 -16.87
N SER A 103 -2.60 -1.15 -17.36
CA SER A 103 -1.36 -0.36 -17.42
C SER A 103 -1.59 0.99 -18.11
N GLY A 104 -1.24 2.09 -17.42
CA GLY A 104 -1.46 3.47 -17.83
C GLY A 104 -2.74 4.09 -17.30
N ASP A 105 -3.66 3.31 -16.74
CA ASP A 105 -4.88 3.83 -16.15
C ASP A 105 -4.65 4.37 -14.74
N PHE A 106 -5.52 5.31 -14.36
CA PHE A 106 -5.46 6.06 -13.11
C PHE A 106 -6.78 5.95 -12.35
N GLY A 107 -6.71 5.75 -11.04
CA GLY A 107 -7.81 5.84 -10.11
C GLY A 107 -7.51 6.83 -8.99
N PHE A 108 -8.53 7.57 -8.55
CA PHE A 108 -8.43 8.48 -7.41
C PHE A 108 -9.54 8.16 -6.42
N VAL A 109 -9.17 7.99 -5.16
CA VAL A 109 -10.10 7.76 -4.06
C VAL A 109 -10.00 8.92 -3.07
N PRO A 110 -11.06 9.74 -2.94
CA PRO A 110 -11.12 10.76 -1.91
C PRO A 110 -11.10 10.15 -0.51
N LYS A 111 -10.61 10.90 0.46
CA LYS A 111 -10.74 10.53 1.86
C LYS A 111 -12.20 10.29 2.24
N ASN A 112 -12.44 9.44 3.23
CA ASN A 112 -13.74 8.98 3.72
C ASN A 112 -14.55 8.13 2.72
N CYS A 113 -14.07 7.89 1.51
CA CYS A 113 -14.73 7.02 0.56
C CYS A 113 -14.33 5.55 0.82
N PRO A 114 -15.31 4.65 1.10
CA PRO A 114 -15.07 3.22 1.13
C PRO A 114 -14.48 2.74 -0.20
N HIS A 115 -13.45 1.93 -0.14
CA HIS A 115 -12.87 1.34 -1.34
C HIS A 115 -12.22 -0.01 -1.07
N ALA A 116 -12.06 -0.77 -2.12
CA ALA A 116 -11.39 -2.07 -2.15
C ALA A 116 -10.73 -2.25 -3.51
N TYR A 117 -9.75 -3.13 -3.60
CA TYR A 117 -9.24 -3.52 -4.91
C TYR A 117 -8.87 -4.99 -4.96
N ARG A 118 -8.83 -5.53 -6.18
CA ARG A 118 -8.41 -6.89 -6.46
C ARG A 118 -7.42 -6.91 -7.61
N MET A 119 -6.33 -7.63 -7.44
CA MET A 119 -5.36 -7.89 -8.49
C MET A 119 -5.93 -8.90 -9.50
N GLU A 120 -6.05 -8.51 -10.78
CA GLU A 120 -6.67 -9.35 -11.82
C GLU A 120 -5.64 -10.16 -12.61
N ARG A 121 -4.36 -9.87 -12.47
CA ARG A 121 -3.26 -10.61 -13.11
C ARG A 121 -2.11 -10.81 -12.13
N HIS A 122 -1.29 -11.84 -12.38
CA HIS A 122 -0.03 -12.01 -11.65
C HIS A 122 0.91 -10.83 -11.92
N HIS A 123 1.70 -10.48 -10.92
CA HIS A 123 2.63 -9.35 -10.96
C HIS A 123 1.95 -8.04 -11.38
N THR A 124 0.69 -7.87 -11.00
CA THR A 124 0.04 -6.59 -11.11
C THR A 124 0.75 -5.61 -10.19
N GLN A 125 1.19 -4.48 -10.75
CA GLN A 125 1.89 -3.45 -10.01
C GLN A 125 1.15 -2.12 -10.12
N ILE A 126 0.91 -1.50 -8.99
CA ILE A 126 0.39 -0.15 -8.85
C ILE A 126 1.43 0.76 -8.21
N VAL A 127 1.47 2.00 -8.65
CA VAL A 127 2.05 3.10 -7.89
C VAL A 127 0.93 3.67 -7.04
N GLY A 128 1.17 3.73 -5.74
CA GLY A 128 0.30 4.36 -4.76
C GLY A 128 0.86 5.69 -4.27
N VAL A 129 -0.03 6.67 -4.17
CA VAL A 129 0.24 7.92 -3.44
C VAL A 129 -0.85 8.07 -2.40
N ALA A 130 -0.46 8.10 -1.14
CA ALA A 130 -1.35 8.40 -0.04
C ALA A 130 -1.03 9.82 0.46
N ALA A 131 -1.97 10.75 0.29
CA ALA A 131 -1.77 12.17 0.54
C ALA A 131 -2.79 12.70 1.56
N GLY A 132 -2.29 13.33 2.61
CA GLY A 132 -3.14 13.92 3.65
C GLY A 132 -2.37 14.32 4.89
N PRO A 133 -3.00 15.04 5.82
CA PRO A 133 -2.34 15.62 6.98
C PRO A 133 -1.82 14.58 8.00
N GLY A 134 -2.20 13.33 7.85
CA GLY A 134 -1.77 12.25 8.73
C GLY A 134 -0.38 11.68 8.39
N GLY A 135 0.05 11.74 7.12
CA GLY A 135 1.40 11.38 6.62
C GLY A 135 2.03 10.08 7.11
N THR A 136 1.26 9.19 7.72
CA THR A 136 1.78 8.01 8.41
C THR A 136 1.37 6.69 7.75
N PHE A 137 0.86 6.77 6.53
CA PHE A 137 0.32 5.60 5.84
C PHE A 137 1.40 4.54 5.55
N GLU A 138 2.66 4.95 5.32
CA GLU A 138 3.78 4.01 5.18
C GLU A 138 3.96 3.13 6.43
N ARG A 139 3.69 3.67 7.61
CA ARG A 139 3.79 2.93 8.88
C ARG A 139 2.77 1.80 8.99
N PHE A 140 1.66 1.91 8.26
CA PHE A 140 0.73 0.79 8.13
C PHE A 140 1.44 -0.43 7.52
N PHE A 141 2.16 -0.25 6.43
CA PHE A 141 2.90 -1.33 5.78
C PHE A 141 4.07 -1.83 6.62
N GLU A 142 4.83 -0.92 7.23
CA GLU A 142 6.00 -1.27 8.04
C GLU A 142 5.63 -2.05 9.32
N ARG A 143 4.54 -1.66 9.97
CA ARG A 143 4.14 -2.23 11.26
C ARG A 143 3.24 -3.44 11.13
N LEU A 144 2.40 -3.49 10.11
CA LEU A 144 1.51 -4.61 9.86
C LEU A 144 2.20 -5.71 9.07
N GLY A 145 2.99 -5.34 8.06
CA GLY A 145 3.78 -6.26 7.25
C GLY A 145 5.03 -6.82 7.94
N THR A 146 5.78 -7.60 7.22
CA THR A 146 7.11 -8.05 7.62
C THR A 146 8.17 -7.47 6.68
N PRO A 147 9.19 -6.76 7.21
CA PRO A 147 10.28 -6.24 6.40
C PRO A 147 10.98 -7.34 5.60
N THR A 148 11.37 -7.02 4.37
CA THR A 148 12.05 -7.97 3.49
C THR A 148 13.09 -7.30 2.59
N ASP A 149 14.17 -8.01 2.29
CA ASP A 149 15.14 -7.62 1.26
C ASP A 149 14.84 -8.28 -0.10
N GLU A 150 13.84 -9.17 -0.15
CA GLU A 150 13.43 -9.83 -1.37
C GLU A 150 12.79 -8.85 -2.36
N LEU A 151 12.98 -9.12 -3.65
CA LEU A 151 12.39 -8.38 -4.77
C LEU A 151 11.21 -9.13 -5.42
N THR A 152 10.76 -10.18 -4.75
CA THR A 152 9.71 -11.08 -5.24
C THR A 152 8.53 -11.10 -4.29
N LEU A 153 7.39 -11.47 -4.82
CA LEU A 153 6.20 -11.75 -4.02
C LEU A 153 6.54 -12.85 -2.98
N PRO A 154 5.90 -12.82 -1.81
CA PRO A 154 6.11 -13.84 -0.80
C PRO A 154 5.69 -15.22 -1.33
N ALA A 155 6.50 -16.25 -1.06
CA ALA A 155 6.18 -17.62 -1.46
C ALA A 155 4.91 -18.17 -0.79
N GLN A 156 4.57 -17.62 0.36
CA GLN A 156 3.30 -17.83 1.08
C GLN A 156 2.81 -16.49 1.60
N PRO A 157 1.49 -16.21 1.58
CA PRO A 157 0.95 -14.97 2.09
C PRO A 157 1.38 -14.73 3.54
N PHE A 158 1.89 -13.55 3.83
CA PHE A 158 2.18 -13.12 5.18
C PHE A 158 0.88 -12.68 5.87
N VAL A 159 0.51 -13.39 6.92
CA VAL A 159 -0.69 -13.05 7.72
C VAL A 159 -0.25 -12.37 9.01
N PRO A 160 -0.61 -11.10 9.22
CA PRO A 160 -0.26 -10.39 10.45
C PRO A 160 -0.86 -11.04 11.68
N GLU A 161 -0.20 -10.87 12.81
CA GLU A 161 -0.77 -11.29 14.11
C GLU A 161 -2.10 -10.59 14.40
N PRO A 162 -3.12 -11.28 14.91
CA PRO A 162 -4.44 -10.71 15.18
C PRO A 162 -4.39 -9.43 16.04
N ALA A 163 -3.49 -9.37 17.02
CA ALA A 163 -3.32 -8.19 17.87
C ALA A 163 -2.84 -6.96 17.07
N LYS A 164 -1.90 -7.14 16.16
CA LYS A 164 -1.43 -6.07 15.27
C LYS A 164 -2.53 -5.63 14.29
N PHE A 165 -3.27 -6.59 13.75
CA PHE A 165 -4.37 -6.29 12.83
C PHE A 165 -5.50 -5.50 13.51
N ALA A 166 -5.69 -5.64 14.80
CA ALA A 166 -6.69 -4.91 15.56
C ALA A 166 -6.31 -3.43 15.83
N THR A 167 -5.02 -3.11 15.89
CA THR A 167 -4.52 -1.79 16.34
C THR A 167 -3.86 -0.99 15.23
N VAL A 168 -2.90 -1.58 14.51
CA VAL A 168 -2.07 -0.88 13.52
C VAL A 168 -2.88 -0.15 12.44
N PRO A 169 -3.94 -0.74 11.84
CA PRO A 169 -4.73 -0.01 10.86
C PRO A 169 -5.29 1.30 11.40
N ARG A 170 -5.91 1.29 12.56
CA ARG A 170 -6.53 2.48 13.17
C ARG A 170 -5.52 3.55 13.53
N GLU A 171 -4.34 3.16 13.96
CA GLU A 171 -3.25 4.07 14.32
C GLU A 171 -2.62 4.75 13.08
N ASN A 172 -2.89 4.22 11.88
CA ASN A 172 -2.33 4.70 10.62
C ASN A 172 -3.41 5.06 9.59
N ASP A 173 -4.53 5.59 10.05
CA ASP A 173 -5.64 6.09 9.22
C ASP A 173 -6.26 5.04 8.27
N VAL A 174 -6.23 3.75 8.64
CA VAL A 174 -6.89 2.68 7.90
C VAL A 174 -8.04 2.11 8.72
N ARG A 175 -9.26 2.25 8.22
CA ARG A 175 -10.45 1.68 8.84
C ARG A 175 -11.02 0.59 7.94
N PHE A 176 -10.83 -0.66 8.29
CA PHE A 176 -11.51 -1.77 7.63
C PHE A 176 -13.01 -1.76 7.90
N LEU A 177 -13.79 -2.12 6.89
CA LEU A 177 -15.24 -2.11 6.88
C LEU A 177 -15.77 -3.55 6.70
N PRO A 178 -15.69 -4.40 7.72
CA PRO A 178 -16.17 -5.76 7.62
C PRO A 178 -17.68 -5.76 7.37
N GLY A 179 -18.13 -6.53 6.37
CA GLY A 179 -19.53 -6.59 5.97
C GLY A 179 -19.98 -5.50 5.00
N HIS A 180 -19.07 -4.64 4.51
CA HIS A 180 -19.38 -3.75 3.41
C HIS A 180 -19.63 -4.57 2.13
N GLU A 181 -20.78 -4.37 1.50
CA GLU A 181 -21.19 -5.10 0.31
C GLU A 181 -21.04 -4.22 -0.92
N TRP A 182 -20.34 -4.74 -1.93
CA TRP A 182 -20.25 -4.13 -3.25
C TRP A 182 -21.41 -4.63 -4.10
N ARG A 183 -22.20 -3.71 -4.64
CA ARG A 183 -23.20 -4.04 -5.66
C ARG A 183 -22.43 -4.39 -6.92
N THR A 184 -22.19 -5.66 -7.15
CA THR A 184 -21.57 -6.12 -8.39
C THR A 184 -22.45 -5.66 -9.55
N GLY A 185 -21.86 -4.88 -10.45
CA GLY A 185 -22.57 -4.29 -11.57
C GLY A 185 -23.29 -5.32 -12.41
N SER A 186 -24.48 -4.96 -12.79
CA SER A 186 -25.27 -5.57 -13.86
C SER A 186 -24.56 -5.51 -15.21
#